data_ab7f5233c3621609e7206ec07b6ca864
#
_entry.id   ab7f5233c3621609e7206ec07b6ca864
#
_cell.length_a   1.000
_cell.length_b   1.000
_cell.length_c   1.000
_cell.angle_alpha   90.00
_cell.angle_beta   90.00
_cell.angle_gamma   90.00
#
_symmetry.space_group_name_H-M   'P 1'
#
loop_
_entity.id
_entity.type
_entity.pdbx_description
1 polymer ?
#
loop_
_entity_poly.entity_id
_entity_poly.type
_entity_poly.pdbx_seq_one_letter_code
_entity_poly.pdbx_strand_id
1 'polypeptide(L)'
;MTKGQVLADAEAQDYNRLIPATAGVAAEIARRIRARDLNLRPLRTFQRRDGLSGKLRDLCQATAMQQCMDYVAVGALRELFHAKIGPFQCASIPGRGQKYGKRHLEKWIRRDKLARHVRKGDIKKCYASLTPDKTMELLHRDIHKNQALLWFVGALLETHKCVTTGLAIGSYLSQWLCNYALSYLCRYLEGMEKIRRKRDGTVQRQRIVRHCLFYMDDFVIIGTRAADMDKAMKQAAIWAQKNLGITIKPDWGKIDLKAGAVDIMGFVIGYKGTRIRRRIYRRIRRQFLRAARDLQSLGYVPHWRARKISSYKGYFKHTNTRTATRRLDAWTICKAAQKSVSYVDRKTAQQQRKEPIAA
;
A
#
# COMPACT_ATOMS: atom_id res chain seq x y z
N MET A 1 -7.00 28.02 20.94
CA MET A 1 -5.98 27.06 21.47
C MET A 1 -4.64 27.74 21.61
N THR A 2 -3.98 27.58 22.75
CA THR A 2 -2.59 28.04 22.94
C THR A 2 -1.62 27.09 22.23
N LYS A 3 -0.41 27.58 21.92
CA LYS A 3 0.67 26.74 21.33
C LYS A 3 0.97 25.50 22.20
N GLY A 4 0.97 25.66 23.54
CA GLY A 4 1.20 24.54 24.46
C GLY A 4 0.07 23.50 24.40
N GLN A 5 -1.16 23.92 24.24
CA GLN A 5 -2.31 23.02 24.12
C GLN A 5 -2.29 22.23 22.80
N VAL A 6 -1.91 22.88 21.68
CA VAL A 6 -1.70 22.20 20.39
C VAL A 6 -0.64 21.10 20.50
N LEU A 7 0.47 21.41 21.16
CA LEU A 7 1.56 20.44 21.35
C LEU A 7 1.12 19.28 22.24
N ALA A 8 0.42 19.56 23.34
CA ALA A 8 -0.12 18.53 24.23
C ALA A 8 -1.12 17.62 23.52
N ASP A 9 -2.04 18.18 22.72
CA ASP A 9 -3.01 17.39 21.93
C ASP A 9 -2.32 16.56 20.85
N ALA A 10 -1.27 17.11 20.21
CA ALA A 10 -0.47 16.38 19.23
C ALA A 10 0.22 15.18 19.86
N GLU A 11 0.79 15.35 21.04
CA GLU A 11 1.47 14.29 21.75
C GLU A 11 0.50 13.28 22.38
N ALA A 12 -0.68 13.73 22.78
CA ALA A 12 -1.77 12.87 23.23
C ALA A 12 -2.53 12.18 22.09
N GLN A 13 -2.17 12.49 20.80
CA GLN A 13 -2.79 11.93 19.59
C GLN A 13 -4.26 12.36 19.39
N ASP A 14 -4.63 13.53 19.85
CA ASP A 14 -5.96 14.12 19.60
C ASP A 14 -5.99 14.85 18.25
N TYR A 15 -6.17 14.07 17.18
CA TYR A 15 -6.15 14.57 15.80
C TYR A 15 -7.29 15.56 15.49
N ASN A 16 -8.43 15.47 16.18
CA ASN A 16 -9.55 16.36 15.92
C ASN A 16 -9.24 17.80 16.34
N ARG A 17 -8.41 17.97 17.35
CA ARG A 17 -7.95 19.28 17.83
C ARG A 17 -6.78 19.86 17.04
N LEU A 18 -6.05 19.02 16.28
CA LEU A 18 -4.93 19.49 15.47
C LEU A 18 -5.35 20.24 14.20
N ILE A 19 -6.53 19.96 13.67
CA ILE A 19 -6.99 20.55 12.39
C ILE A 19 -7.00 22.08 12.42
N PRO A 20 -7.55 22.78 13.46
CA PRO A 20 -7.53 24.23 13.51
C PRO A 20 -6.15 24.84 13.78
N ALA A 21 -5.17 24.04 14.18
CA ALA A 21 -3.87 24.51 14.66
C ALA A 21 -2.70 24.14 13.73
N THR A 22 -2.96 23.87 12.47
CA THR A 22 -1.99 23.36 11.49
C THR A 22 -0.76 24.27 11.34
N ALA A 23 -0.94 25.59 11.32
CA ALA A 23 0.16 26.54 11.20
C ALA A 23 1.11 26.50 12.42
N GLY A 24 0.56 26.41 13.64
CA GLY A 24 1.36 26.28 14.86
C GLY A 24 2.16 24.97 14.90
N VAL A 25 1.56 23.87 14.48
CA VAL A 25 2.25 22.57 14.39
C VAL A 25 3.40 22.63 13.36
N ALA A 26 3.15 23.22 12.20
CA ALA A 26 4.17 23.38 11.16
C ALA A 26 5.36 24.25 11.64
N ALA A 27 5.06 25.38 12.30
CA ALA A 27 6.10 26.25 12.87
C ALA A 27 6.94 25.54 13.94
N GLU A 28 6.30 24.75 14.81
CA GLU A 28 7.02 23.98 15.84
C GLU A 28 7.89 22.88 15.23
N ILE A 29 7.40 22.14 14.23
CA ILE A 29 8.22 21.15 13.52
C ILE A 29 9.42 21.82 12.88
N ALA A 30 9.23 22.95 12.20
CA ALA A 30 10.33 23.71 11.60
C ALA A 30 11.36 24.17 12.63
N ARG A 31 10.91 24.65 13.81
CA ARG A 31 11.79 25.02 14.93
C ARG A 31 12.61 23.84 15.41
N ARG A 32 11.98 22.67 15.64
CA ARG A 32 12.65 21.45 16.10
C ARG A 32 13.68 20.94 15.10
N ILE A 33 13.36 20.96 13.81
CA ILE A 33 14.31 20.57 12.74
C ILE A 33 15.53 21.51 12.73
N ARG A 34 15.34 22.84 12.82
CA ARG A 34 16.45 23.81 12.85
C ARG A 34 17.31 23.65 14.08
N ALA A 35 16.69 23.40 15.23
CA ALA A 35 17.41 23.18 16.51
C ALA A 35 18.07 21.78 16.57
N ARG A 36 17.86 20.91 15.61
CA ARG A 36 18.24 19.49 15.63
C ARG A 36 17.80 18.77 16.93
N ASP A 37 16.65 19.15 17.46
CA ASP A 37 16.02 18.55 18.62
C ASP A 37 14.54 18.23 18.28
N LEU A 38 14.28 17.00 17.88
CA LEU A 38 12.95 16.59 17.46
C LEU A 38 12.05 16.20 18.64
N ASN A 39 12.60 16.00 19.83
CA ASN A 39 11.86 15.51 21.02
C ASN A 39 10.99 14.29 20.67
N LEU A 40 11.62 13.25 20.10
CA LEU A 40 10.96 12.04 19.67
C LEU A 40 10.69 11.12 20.86
N ARG A 41 9.51 10.51 20.87
CA ARG A 41 9.14 9.49 21.86
C ARG A 41 9.19 8.10 21.26
N PRO A 42 9.39 7.05 22.07
CA PRO A 42 9.29 5.67 21.61
C PRO A 42 7.92 5.40 20.96
N LEU A 43 7.92 4.61 19.89
CA LEU A 43 6.67 4.20 19.24
C LEU A 43 5.88 3.28 20.16
N ARG A 44 4.57 3.50 20.24
CA ARG A 44 3.67 2.58 20.92
C ARG A 44 3.41 1.36 20.02
N THR A 45 3.57 0.17 20.56
CA THR A 45 3.27 -1.09 19.84
C THR A 45 1.94 -1.68 20.32
N PHE A 46 1.18 -2.24 19.39
CA PHE A 46 -0.05 -2.98 19.69
C PHE A 46 -0.35 -4.01 18.63
N GLN A 47 -1.07 -5.04 18.99
CA GLN A 47 -1.48 -6.10 18.07
C GLN A 47 -2.87 -5.84 17.51
N ARG A 48 -3.02 -5.99 16.21
CA ARG A 48 -4.31 -5.91 15.54
C ARG A 48 -4.53 -7.07 14.59
N ARG A 49 -5.70 -7.67 14.69
CA ARG A 49 -6.11 -8.70 13.74
C ARG A 49 -6.56 -8.08 12.43
N ASP A 50 -5.85 -8.41 11.36
CA ASP A 50 -6.22 -7.97 10.00
C ASP A 50 -7.63 -8.48 9.66
N GLY A 51 -8.50 -7.55 9.39
CA GLY A 51 -9.88 -7.83 9.05
C GLY A 51 -10.09 -8.73 7.82
N LEU A 52 -9.16 -8.77 6.85
CA LEU A 52 -9.26 -9.57 5.64
C LEU A 52 -8.56 -10.92 5.77
N SER A 53 -7.34 -10.94 6.28
CA SER A 53 -6.54 -12.15 6.41
C SER A 53 -6.77 -12.92 7.72
N GLY A 54 -7.29 -12.25 8.75
CA GLY A 54 -7.38 -12.78 10.10
C GLY A 54 -6.02 -12.91 10.80
N LYS A 55 -4.93 -12.53 10.16
CA LYS A 55 -3.59 -12.57 10.73
C LYS A 55 -3.43 -11.49 11.79
N LEU A 56 -2.78 -11.83 12.89
CA LEU A 56 -2.33 -10.87 13.88
C LEU A 56 -1.14 -10.10 13.31
N ARG A 57 -1.15 -8.78 13.46
CA ARG A 57 -0.07 -7.90 13.01
C ARG A 57 0.37 -7.02 14.16
N ASP A 58 1.66 -6.94 14.37
CA ASP A 58 2.26 -5.96 15.26
C ASP A 58 2.28 -4.62 14.51
N LEU A 59 1.59 -3.64 15.07
CA LEU A 59 1.50 -2.28 14.54
C LEU A 59 2.21 -1.34 15.48
N CYS A 60 2.83 -0.31 14.90
CA CYS A 60 3.45 0.77 15.63
C CYS A 60 2.67 2.07 15.42
N GLN A 61 2.57 2.87 16.45
CA GLN A 61 1.90 4.16 16.41
C GLN A 61 2.83 5.22 17.02
N ALA A 62 3.13 6.23 16.23
CA ALA A 62 3.82 7.43 16.66
C ALA A 62 2.84 8.43 17.31
N THR A 63 3.34 9.39 18.08
CA THR A 63 2.56 10.54 18.52
C THR A 63 2.06 11.34 17.32
N ALA A 64 1.02 12.15 17.50
CA ALA A 64 0.49 12.98 16.42
C ALA A 64 1.57 13.91 15.83
N MET A 65 2.42 14.48 16.68
CA MET A 65 3.54 15.33 16.24
C MET A 65 4.54 14.56 15.38
N GLN A 66 4.93 13.34 15.78
CA GLN A 66 5.84 12.50 14.98
C GLN A 66 5.19 12.06 13.67
N GLN A 67 3.87 11.79 13.66
CA GLN A 67 3.18 11.51 12.40
C GLN A 67 3.17 12.72 11.45
N CYS A 68 3.03 13.94 11.97
CA CYS A 68 3.21 15.16 11.17
C CYS A 68 4.64 15.29 10.64
N MET A 69 5.64 14.90 11.42
CA MET A 69 7.04 14.85 10.96
C MET A 69 7.24 13.83 9.84
N ASP A 70 6.57 12.66 9.88
CA ASP A 70 6.57 11.70 8.77
C ASP A 70 6.06 12.34 7.47
N TYR A 71 4.98 13.15 7.54
CA TYR A 71 4.47 13.87 6.36
C TYR A 71 5.47 14.91 5.84
N VAL A 72 6.15 15.62 6.72
CA VAL A 72 7.21 16.59 6.34
C VAL A 72 8.37 15.86 5.65
N ALA A 73 8.83 14.75 6.21
CA ALA A 73 9.91 13.94 5.63
C ALA A 73 9.52 13.41 4.23
N VAL A 74 8.31 12.87 4.08
CA VAL A 74 7.80 12.40 2.79
C VAL A 74 7.66 13.56 1.79
N GLY A 75 7.22 14.73 2.25
CA GLY A 75 7.15 15.94 1.44
C GLY A 75 8.51 16.38 0.91
N ALA A 76 9.54 16.37 1.76
CA ALA A 76 10.91 16.72 1.40
C ALA A 76 11.56 15.67 0.47
N LEU A 77 11.19 14.40 0.58
CA LEU A 77 11.65 13.31 -0.28
C LEU A 77 10.82 13.14 -1.55
N ARG A 78 9.82 13.99 -1.81
CA ARG A 78 8.86 13.81 -2.91
C ARG A 78 9.52 13.66 -4.28
N GLU A 79 10.46 14.52 -4.60
CA GLU A 79 11.17 14.49 -5.90
C GLU A 79 11.95 13.19 -6.08
N LEU A 80 12.66 12.75 -5.05
CA LEU A 80 13.36 11.47 -5.04
C LEU A 80 12.38 10.32 -5.28
N PHE A 81 11.28 10.30 -4.55
CA PHE A 81 10.27 9.24 -4.69
C PHE A 81 9.65 9.22 -6.08
N HIS A 82 9.34 10.38 -6.66
CA HIS A 82 8.83 10.48 -8.03
C HIS A 82 9.84 9.99 -9.07
N ALA A 83 11.11 10.28 -8.86
CA ALA A 83 12.18 9.84 -9.76
C ALA A 83 12.47 8.34 -9.68
N LYS A 84 12.32 7.74 -8.49
CA LYS A 84 12.73 6.35 -8.23
C LYS A 84 11.59 5.35 -8.29
N ILE A 85 10.42 5.67 -7.74
CA ILE A 85 9.28 4.76 -7.66
C ILE A 85 8.65 4.58 -9.04
N GLY A 86 8.68 3.36 -9.56
CA GLY A 86 8.17 3.03 -10.88
C GLY A 86 6.64 3.20 -11.01
N PRO A 87 6.13 3.35 -12.25
CA PRO A 87 4.71 3.57 -12.50
C PRO A 87 3.82 2.39 -12.05
N PHE A 88 4.36 1.20 -11.98
CA PHE A 88 3.64 -0.03 -11.62
C PHE A 88 3.88 -0.50 -10.19
N GLN A 89 4.43 0.34 -9.33
CA GLN A 89 4.36 0.20 -7.89
C GLN A 89 3.06 0.86 -7.41
N CYS A 90 2.11 0.06 -6.89
CA CYS A 90 0.72 0.47 -6.83
C CYS A 90 0.18 0.68 -5.42
N ALA A 91 0.86 0.21 -4.37
CA ALA A 91 0.36 0.30 -3.01
C ALA A 91 0.82 1.58 -2.31
N SER A 92 -0.07 2.19 -1.53
CA SER A 92 0.22 3.37 -0.69
C SER A 92 0.80 4.58 -1.43
N ILE A 93 0.48 4.72 -2.70
CA ILE A 93 0.89 5.86 -3.54
C ILE A 93 -0.38 6.58 -4.02
N PRO A 94 -0.49 7.91 -3.86
CA PRO A 94 -1.62 8.69 -4.33
C PRO A 94 -1.92 8.45 -5.82
N GLY A 95 -3.20 8.32 -6.17
CA GLY A 95 -3.63 8.02 -7.54
C GLY A 95 -3.38 6.58 -8.00
N ARG A 96 -2.66 5.76 -7.24
CA ARG A 96 -2.41 4.35 -7.50
C ARG A 96 -3.06 3.50 -6.41
N GLY A 97 -3.25 2.23 -6.65
CA GLY A 97 -3.89 1.30 -5.70
C GLY A 97 -4.39 0.06 -6.41
N GLN A 98 -5.22 -0.72 -5.71
CA GLN A 98 -5.75 -1.99 -6.23
C GLN A 98 -6.42 -1.85 -7.61
N LYS A 99 -7.21 -0.79 -7.82
CA LYS A 99 -7.91 -0.54 -9.10
C LYS A 99 -6.94 -0.20 -10.22
N TYR A 100 -5.92 0.58 -9.91
CA TYR A 100 -4.87 0.96 -10.86
C TYR A 100 -4.07 -0.27 -11.30
N GLY A 101 -3.53 -1.03 -10.34
CA GLY A 101 -2.78 -2.24 -10.63
C GLY A 101 -3.60 -3.29 -11.38
N LYS A 102 -4.87 -3.52 -10.94
CA LYS A 102 -5.81 -4.39 -11.64
C LYS A 102 -5.98 -4.01 -13.11
N ARG A 103 -6.23 -2.72 -13.41
CA ARG A 103 -6.45 -2.23 -14.79
C ARG A 103 -5.25 -2.46 -15.68
N HIS A 104 -4.03 -2.26 -15.15
CA HIS A 104 -2.81 -2.52 -15.91
C HIS A 104 -2.59 -3.99 -16.17
N LEU A 105 -2.79 -4.87 -15.17
CA LEU A 105 -2.72 -6.32 -15.36
C LEU A 105 -3.75 -6.81 -16.39
N GLU A 106 -5.00 -6.33 -16.34
CA GLU A 106 -6.02 -6.65 -17.33
C GLU A 106 -5.60 -6.22 -18.75
N LYS A 107 -5.05 -5.01 -18.86
CA LYS A 107 -4.57 -4.49 -20.16
C LYS A 107 -3.45 -5.37 -20.71
N TRP A 108 -2.46 -5.72 -19.89
CA TRP A 108 -1.34 -6.57 -20.32
C TRP A 108 -1.78 -7.97 -20.71
N ILE A 109 -2.60 -8.61 -19.87
CA ILE A 109 -3.11 -9.97 -20.13
C ILE A 109 -3.94 -10.03 -21.42
N ARG A 110 -4.75 -9.02 -21.69
CA ARG A 110 -5.66 -9.03 -22.86
C ARG A 110 -5.01 -8.56 -24.15
N ARG A 111 -4.10 -7.57 -24.07
CA ARG A 111 -3.56 -6.89 -25.28
C ARG A 111 -2.18 -7.35 -25.68
N ASP A 112 -1.35 -7.81 -24.76
CA ASP A 112 -0.02 -8.30 -25.09
C ASP A 112 -0.04 -9.80 -25.36
N LYS A 113 -0.04 -10.18 -26.63
CA LYS A 113 -0.06 -11.58 -27.09
C LYS A 113 1.16 -12.40 -26.59
N LEU A 114 2.25 -11.72 -26.24
CA LEU A 114 3.47 -12.32 -25.72
C LEU A 114 3.48 -12.43 -24.18
N ALA A 115 2.53 -11.82 -23.48
CA ALA A 115 2.35 -11.95 -22.04
C ALA A 115 1.67 -13.31 -21.73
N ARG A 116 2.46 -14.34 -21.48
CA ARG A 116 1.97 -15.71 -21.30
C ARG A 116 2.23 -16.29 -19.91
N HIS A 117 3.46 -16.25 -19.46
CA HIS A 117 3.86 -16.87 -18.21
C HIS A 117 4.05 -15.84 -17.12
N VAL A 118 3.43 -16.08 -15.98
CA VAL A 118 3.49 -15.21 -14.79
C VAL A 118 4.23 -15.93 -13.68
N ARG A 119 5.03 -15.16 -12.94
CA ARG A 119 5.49 -15.55 -11.61
C ARG A 119 4.98 -14.52 -10.61
N LYS A 120 4.34 -15.01 -9.57
CA LYS A 120 3.89 -14.20 -8.45
C LYS A 120 4.83 -14.44 -7.27
N GLY A 121 5.56 -13.40 -6.86
CA GLY A 121 6.43 -13.40 -5.69
C GLY A 121 5.79 -12.72 -4.49
N ASP A 122 6.30 -13.06 -3.33
CA ASP A 122 5.96 -12.43 -2.04
C ASP A 122 7.26 -12.23 -1.25
N ILE A 123 7.44 -11.07 -0.65
CA ILE A 123 8.61 -10.75 0.15
C ILE A 123 8.32 -11.11 1.61
N LYS A 124 9.16 -11.96 2.18
CA LYS A 124 9.02 -12.42 3.56
C LYS A 124 9.18 -11.24 4.52
N LYS A 125 8.13 -10.94 5.31
CA LYS A 125 8.16 -9.88 6.34
C LYS A 125 8.75 -8.55 5.83
N CYS A 126 8.31 -8.07 4.66
CA CYS A 126 8.92 -6.98 3.90
C CYS A 126 9.33 -5.78 4.78
N TYR A 127 8.43 -5.25 5.62
CA TYR A 127 8.75 -4.13 6.51
C TYR A 127 9.82 -4.48 7.54
N ALA A 128 9.70 -5.62 8.21
CA ALA A 128 10.67 -6.04 9.22
C ALA A 128 12.04 -6.43 8.65
N SER A 129 12.10 -6.75 7.35
CA SER A 129 13.36 -7.10 6.66
C SER A 129 14.10 -5.88 6.11
N LEU A 130 13.38 -4.77 5.84
CA LEU A 130 14.00 -3.52 5.41
C LEU A 130 14.48 -2.72 6.63
N THR A 131 15.73 -2.90 7.01
CA THR A 131 16.31 -2.22 8.18
C THR A 131 16.42 -0.71 7.98
N PRO A 132 16.32 0.10 9.05
CA PRO A 132 16.64 1.53 9.01
C PRO A 132 17.99 1.81 8.39
N ASP A 133 19.03 1.06 8.77
CA ASP A 133 20.40 1.25 8.28
C ASP A 133 20.51 1.02 6.78
N LYS A 134 19.90 -0.06 6.26
CA LYS A 134 19.87 -0.32 4.82
C LYS A 134 19.08 0.76 4.06
N THR A 135 18.01 1.24 4.65
CA THR A 135 17.21 2.32 4.06
C THR A 135 18.00 3.62 4.01
N MET A 136 18.75 3.95 5.08
CA MET A 136 19.62 5.11 5.12
C MET A 136 20.79 4.99 4.15
N GLU A 137 21.39 3.81 3.99
CA GLU A 137 22.41 3.55 2.95
C GLU A 137 21.92 3.92 1.55
N LEU A 138 20.68 3.50 1.21
CA LEU A 138 20.07 3.83 -0.07
C LEU A 138 19.83 5.34 -0.23
N LEU A 139 19.36 6.02 0.84
CA LEU A 139 19.15 7.46 0.84
C LEU A 139 20.47 8.22 0.73
N HIS A 140 21.51 7.83 1.47
CA HIS A 140 22.85 8.42 1.37
C HIS A 140 23.37 8.35 -0.05
N ARG A 141 23.21 7.22 -0.74
CA ARG A 141 23.64 7.07 -2.13
C ARG A 141 22.94 8.05 -3.07
N ASP A 142 21.63 8.29 -2.87
CA ASP A 142 20.81 9.07 -3.79
C ASP A 142 20.76 10.57 -3.48
N ILE A 143 20.90 10.97 -2.20
CA ILE A 143 20.78 12.36 -1.75
C ILE A 143 21.91 12.80 -0.80
N HIS A 144 23.12 12.24 -0.97
CA HIS A 144 24.30 12.50 -0.10
C HIS A 144 24.59 13.99 0.18
N LYS A 145 24.24 14.88 -0.74
CA LYS A 145 24.44 16.34 -0.57
C LYS A 145 23.48 16.97 0.43
N ASN A 146 22.34 16.35 0.74
CA ASN A 146 21.34 16.91 1.65
C ASN A 146 21.46 16.29 3.05
N GLN A 147 22.51 16.68 3.77
CA GLN A 147 22.83 16.17 5.11
C GLN A 147 21.74 16.49 6.13
N ALA A 148 21.06 17.64 6.02
CA ALA A 148 19.97 18.01 6.92
C ALA A 148 18.77 17.08 6.79
N LEU A 149 18.40 16.71 5.55
CA LEU A 149 17.31 15.78 5.29
C LEU A 149 17.68 14.36 5.71
N LEU A 150 18.91 13.92 5.45
CA LEU A 150 19.41 12.62 5.90
C LEU A 150 19.38 12.51 7.41
N TRP A 151 19.87 13.54 8.14
CA TRP A 151 19.77 13.58 9.60
C TRP A 151 18.32 13.49 10.07
N PHE A 152 17.40 14.29 9.49
CA PHE A 152 16.00 14.31 9.88
C PHE A 152 15.32 12.95 9.71
N VAL A 153 15.50 12.32 8.53
CA VAL A 153 14.95 10.99 8.25
C VAL A 153 15.59 9.93 9.14
N GLY A 154 16.90 9.99 9.34
CA GLY A 154 17.65 9.10 10.23
C GLY A 154 17.12 9.14 11.66
N ALA A 155 16.93 10.34 12.22
CA ALA A 155 16.39 10.51 13.56
C ALA A 155 14.97 9.90 13.70
N LEU A 156 14.10 10.05 12.69
CA LEU A 156 12.79 9.39 12.69
C LEU A 156 12.92 7.87 12.66
N LEU A 157 13.84 7.33 11.86
CA LEU A 157 14.05 5.89 11.73
C LEU A 157 14.70 5.26 12.96
N GLU A 158 15.48 6.01 13.75
CA GLU A 158 16.01 5.51 15.03
C GLU A 158 14.90 5.10 16.00
N THR A 159 13.74 5.78 15.99
CA THR A 159 12.60 5.38 16.82
C THR A 159 12.02 4.01 16.42
N HIS A 160 12.25 3.56 15.17
CA HIS A 160 11.81 2.24 14.72
C HIS A 160 12.66 1.13 15.34
N LYS A 161 13.99 1.35 15.52
CA LYS A 161 14.92 0.34 16.06
C LYS A 161 14.53 -0.09 17.48
N CYS A 162 13.84 0.77 18.22
CA CYS A 162 13.37 0.43 19.58
C CYS A 162 12.24 -0.61 19.61
N VAL A 163 11.53 -0.82 18.50
CA VAL A 163 10.29 -1.61 18.48
C VAL A 163 10.25 -2.68 17.38
N THR A 164 11.12 -2.59 16.39
CA THR A 164 11.18 -3.55 15.27
C THR A 164 12.58 -3.59 14.67
N THR A 165 12.91 -4.71 14.02
CA THR A 165 14.20 -4.86 13.31
C THR A 165 14.25 -4.05 12.00
N GLY A 166 13.10 -3.66 11.47
CA GLY A 166 13.00 -2.96 10.20
C GLY A 166 12.11 -1.72 10.27
N LEU A 167 11.43 -1.41 9.18
CA LEU A 167 10.51 -0.30 9.10
C LEU A 167 9.25 -0.56 9.92
N ALA A 168 8.79 0.42 10.70
CA ALA A 168 7.61 0.31 11.54
C ALA A 168 6.31 0.24 10.70
N ILE A 169 5.51 -0.81 10.92
CA ILE A 169 4.19 -0.93 10.29
C ILE A 169 3.23 0.03 10.98
N GLY A 170 2.75 1.02 10.26
CA GLY A 170 1.86 2.08 10.77
C GLY A 170 2.41 3.48 10.52
N SER A 171 3.73 3.66 10.34
CA SER A 171 4.33 4.92 9.93
C SER A 171 4.03 5.25 8.47
N TYR A 172 3.69 6.50 8.20
CA TYR A 172 3.50 7.01 6.84
C TYR A 172 4.83 7.04 6.05
N LEU A 173 5.90 7.45 6.70
CA LEU A 173 7.25 7.44 6.13
C LEU A 173 7.68 6.03 5.71
N SER A 174 7.42 5.02 6.56
CA SER A 174 7.75 3.62 6.25
C SER A 174 7.13 3.11 4.97
N GLN A 175 5.88 3.53 4.66
CA GLN A 175 5.20 3.10 3.43
C GLN A 175 5.91 3.61 2.17
N TRP A 176 6.37 4.84 2.20
CA TRP A 176 7.11 5.44 1.10
C TRP A 176 8.51 4.87 0.96
N LEU A 177 9.23 4.73 2.08
CA LEU A 177 10.57 4.15 2.10
C LEU A 177 10.58 2.68 1.64
N CYS A 178 9.55 1.91 2.00
CA CYS A 178 9.39 0.55 1.51
C CYS A 178 9.22 0.52 -0.03
N ASN A 179 8.34 1.36 -0.59
CA ASN A 179 8.20 1.48 -2.05
C ASN A 179 9.50 1.96 -2.72
N TYR A 180 10.20 2.91 -2.10
CA TYR A 180 11.47 3.41 -2.59
C TYR A 180 12.54 2.31 -2.62
N ALA A 181 12.72 1.56 -1.55
CA ALA A 181 13.66 0.45 -1.52
C ALA A 181 13.29 -0.63 -2.56
N LEU A 182 12.01 -0.99 -2.67
CA LEU A 182 11.53 -1.96 -3.65
C LEU A 182 11.64 -1.46 -5.11
N SER A 183 11.78 -0.15 -5.33
CA SER A 183 11.97 0.38 -6.70
C SER A 183 13.26 -0.13 -7.35
N TYR A 184 14.28 -0.41 -6.56
CA TYR A 184 15.52 -0.99 -7.06
C TYR A 184 15.33 -2.42 -7.56
N LEU A 185 14.57 -3.24 -6.83
CA LEU A 185 14.22 -4.60 -7.27
C LEU A 185 13.32 -4.55 -8.52
N CYS A 186 12.37 -3.62 -8.55
CA CYS A 186 11.50 -3.43 -9.71
C CYS A 186 12.32 -3.12 -10.98
N ARG A 187 13.25 -2.15 -10.90
CA ARG A 187 14.14 -1.78 -12.01
C ARG A 187 15.09 -2.91 -12.40
N TYR A 188 15.61 -3.64 -11.42
CA TYR A 188 16.44 -4.82 -11.71
C TYR A 188 15.67 -5.84 -12.55
N LEU A 189 14.42 -6.16 -12.16
CA LEU A 189 13.56 -7.07 -12.92
C LEU A 189 13.20 -6.54 -14.31
N GLU A 190 12.85 -5.24 -14.43
CA GLU A 190 12.52 -4.61 -15.72
C GLU A 190 13.72 -4.52 -16.67
N GLY A 191 14.93 -4.42 -16.13
CA GLY A 191 16.19 -4.38 -16.89
C GLY A 191 16.74 -5.75 -17.29
N MET A 192 16.10 -6.84 -16.88
CA MET A 192 16.61 -8.19 -17.21
C MET A 192 16.49 -8.50 -18.70
N GLU A 193 17.63 -8.79 -19.31
CA GLU A 193 17.76 -9.10 -20.72
C GLU A 193 18.46 -10.44 -20.94
N LYS A 194 18.21 -11.07 -22.09
CA LYS A 194 19.00 -12.12 -22.65
C LYS A 194 19.63 -11.68 -23.96
N ILE A 195 20.86 -12.09 -24.16
CA ILE A 195 21.60 -11.84 -25.38
C ILE A 195 21.44 -13.05 -26.28
N ARG A 196 21.02 -12.85 -27.50
CA ARG A 196 20.98 -13.84 -28.56
C ARG A 196 21.93 -13.42 -29.67
N ARG A 197 22.86 -14.33 -30.01
CA ARG A 197 23.65 -14.23 -31.22
C ARG A 197 22.87 -14.92 -32.35
N LYS A 198 22.60 -14.22 -33.40
CA LYS A 198 22.01 -14.77 -34.63
C LYS A 198 23.09 -15.46 -35.45
N ARG A 199 22.66 -16.25 -36.44
CA ARG A 199 23.60 -16.96 -37.36
C ARG A 199 24.45 -15.96 -38.18
N ASP A 200 23.97 -14.77 -38.45
CA ASP A 200 24.64 -13.66 -39.12
C ASP A 200 25.65 -12.90 -38.25
N GLY A 201 25.91 -13.36 -37.03
CA GLY A 201 26.82 -12.72 -36.06
C GLY A 201 26.20 -11.55 -35.31
N THR A 202 25.00 -11.09 -35.69
CA THR A 202 24.33 -9.96 -34.98
C THR A 202 23.90 -10.32 -33.59
N VAL A 203 24.03 -9.37 -32.67
CA VAL A 203 23.64 -9.51 -31.27
C VAL A 203 22.27 -8.86 -31.04
N GLN A 204 21.29 -9.67 -30.63
CA GLN A 204 19.98 -9.19 -30.27
C GLN A 204 19.79 -9.23 -28.75
N ARG A 205 19.53 -8.07 -28.13
CA ARG A 205 19.11 -7.97 -26.73
C ARG A 205 17.59 -8.11 -26.65
N GLN A 206 17.11 -9.01 -25.81
CA GLN A 206 15.68 -9.25 -25.63
C GLN A 206 15.33 -9.20 -24.14
N ARG A 207 14.44 -8.29 -23.76
CA ARG A 207 13.89 -8.28 -22.39
C ARG A 207 13.19 -9.58 -22.08
N ILE A 208 13.49 -10.18 -20.93
CA ILE A 208 12.87 -11.42 -20.48
C ILE A 208 11.62 -11.13 -19.62
N VAL A 209 11.63 -10.04 -18.84
CA VAL A 209 10.47 -9.54 -18.11
C VAL A 209 9.80 -8.45 -18.94
N ARG A 210 8.61 -8.75 -19.46
CA ARG A 210 7.84 -7.80 -20.27
C ARG A 210 7.07 -6.80 -19.44
N HIS A 211 6.49 -7.29 -18.35
CA HIS A 211 5.71 -6.49 -17.41
C HIS A 211 6.05 -6.88 -15.98
N CYS A 212 6.14 -5.88 -15.12
CA CYS A 212 6.38 -6.03 -13.70
C CYS A 212 5.40 -5.15 -12.94
N LEU A 213 4.78 -5.68 -11.87
CA LEU A 213 3.89 -4.91 -11.02
C LEU A 213 4.12 -5.28 -9.56
N PHE A 214 4.30 -4.26 -8.72
CA PHE A 214 4.44 -4.39 -7.28
C PHE A 214 3.21 -3.84 -6.55
N TYR A 215 2.76 -4.56 -5.55
CA TYR A 215 1.77 -4.12 -4.58
C TYR A 215 2.32 -4.38 -3.18
N MET A 216 3.25 -3.52 -2.72
CA MET A 216 4.14 -3.74 -1.57
C MET A 216 4.91 -5.05 -1.72
N ASP A 217 4.77 -5.95 -0.73
CA ASP A 217 5.39 -7.26 -0.65
C ASP A 217 4.92 -8.25 -1.73
N ASP A 218 3.69 -8.11 -2.22
CA ASP A 218 3.15 -8.91 -3.34
C ASP A 218 3.59 -8.32 -4.69
N PHE A 219 4.23 -9.11 -5.56
CA PHE A 219 4.57 -8.64 -6.91
C PHE A 219 4.36 -9.73 -7.97
N VAL A 220 4.22 -9.30 -9.20
CA VAL A 220 4.12 -10.21 -10.36
C VAL A 220 5.05 -9.75 -11.46
N ILE A 221 5.68 -10.74 -12.12
CA ILE A 221 6.39 -10.55 -13.38
C ILE A 221 5.74 -11.38 -14.47
N ILE A 222 5.68 -10.84 -15.67
CA ILE A 222 5.05 -11.47 -16.83
C ILE A 222 6.04 -11.51 -17.99
N GLY A 223 6.11 -12.63 -18.67
CA GLY A 223 6.94 -12.79 -19.85
C GLY A 223 6.45 -13.89 -20.78
N THR A 224 7.22 -14.15 -21.85
CA THR A 224 6.82 -15.03 -22.93
C THR A 224 7.12 -16.50 -22.64
N ARG A 225 8.21 -16.81 -21.95
CA ARG A 225 8.70 -18.16 -21.69
C ARG A 225 8.75 -18.48 -20.21
N ALA A 226 8.29 -19.65 -19.81
CA ALA A 226 8.30 -20.11 -18.42
C ALA A 226 9.72 -20.16 -17.82
N ALA A 227 10.67 -20.70 -18.57
CA ALA A 227 12.07 -20.82 -18.12
C ALA A 227 12.73 -19.46 -17.89
N ASP A 228 12.46 -18.46 -18.75
CA ASP A 228 12.95 -17.09 -18.57
C ASP A 228 12.40 -16.47 -17.27
N MET A 229 11.13 -16.74 -16.94
CA MET A 229 10.50 -16.24 -15.72
C MET A 229 11.03 -16.94 -14.46
N ASP A 230 11.32 -18.25 -14.52
CA ASP A 230 11.96 -18.96 -13.41
C ASP A 230 13.38 -18.44 -13.17
N LYS A 231 14.16 -18.22 -14.25
CA LYS A 231 15.50 -17.60 -14.17
C LYS A 231 15.42 -16.20 -13.55
N ALA A 232 14.48 -15.37 -14.00
CA ALA A 232 14.29 -14.02 -13.48
C ALA A 232 13.98 -14.03 -11.96
N MET A 233 13.11 -14.92 -11.50
CA MET A 233 12.78 -15.03 -10.07
C MET A 233 13.99 -15.49 -9.24
N LYS A 234 14.75 -16.49 -9.71
CA LYS A 234 15.97 -16.94 -9.03
C LYS A 234 16.99 -15.81 -8.90
N GLN A 235 17.27 -15.10 -9.99
CA GLN A 235 18.21 -13.99 -9.99
C GLN A 235 17.71 -12.82 -9.12
N ALA A 236 16.42 -12.51 -9.17
CA ALA A 236 15.80 -11.50 -8.32
C ALA A 236 15.92 -11.84 -6.83
N ALA A 237 15.76 -13.12 -6.45
CA ALA A 237 15.90 -13.55 -5.07
C ALA A 237 17.34 -13.34 -4.54
N ILE A 238 18.34 -13.74 -5.34
CA ILE A 238 19.76 -13.52 -5.01
C ILE A 238 20.07 -12.03 -4.92
N TRP A 239 19.63 -11.26 -5.90
CA TRP A 239 19.86 -9.82 -5.97
C TRP A 239 19.22 -9.08 -4.79
N ALA A 240 17.97 -9.40 -4.46
CA ALA A 240 17.22 -8.79 -3.38
C ALA A 240 17.87 -9.05 -2.02
N GLN A 241 18.33 -10.28 -1.79
CA GLN A 241 19.06 -10.63 -0.56
C GLN A 241 20.38 -9.86 -0.47
N LYS A 242 21.17 -9.82 -1.54
CA LYS A 242 22.47 -9.15 -1.56
C LYS A 242 22.36 -7.63 -1.40
N ASN A 243 21.44 -6.99 -2.12
CA ASN A 243 21.40 -5.53 -2.26
C ASN A 243 20.44 -4.84 -1.29
N LEU A 244 19.37 -5.53 -0.85
CA LEU A 244 18.34 -4.97 0.01
C LEU A 244 18.19 -5.69 1.36
N GLY A 245 18.84 -6.83 1.56
CA GLY A 245 18.69 -7.66 2.76
C GLY A 245 17.32 -8.33 2.87
N ILE A 246 16.53 -8.37 1.77
CA ILE A 246 15.17 -8.93 1.77
C ILE A 246 15.12 -10.30 1.12
N THR A 247 14.26 -11.17 1.65
CA THR A 247 14.09 -12.54 1.13
C THR A 247 12.79 -12.64 0.33
N ILE A 248 12.89 -13.03 -0.95
CA ILE A 248 11.73 -13.46 -1.73
C ILE A 248 11.42 -14.90 -1.35
N LYS A 249 10.16 -15.22 -1.04
CA LYS A 249 9.75 -16.59 -0.70
C LYS A 249 10.00 -17.53 -1.87
N PRO A 250 10.53 -18.74 -1.63
CA PRO A 250 10.91 -19.66 -2.70
C PRO A 250 9.71 -20.33 -3.40
N ASP A 251 8.53 -20.29 -2.77
CA ASP A 251 7.28 -20.88 -3.23
C ASP A 251 6.47 -19.92 -4.13
N TRP A 252 7.14 -19.21 -5.03
CA TRP A 252 6.45 -18.29 -5.93
C TRP A 252 5.47 -19.01 -6.87
N GLY A 253 4.29 -18.36 -7.04
CA GLY A 253 3.23 -18.89 -7.89
C GLY A 253 3.63 -18.91 -9.38
N LYS A 254 3.43 -20.04 -10.03
CA LYS A 254 3.67 -20.25 -11.46
C LYS A 254 2.35 -20.34 -12.20
N ILE A 255 2.11 -19.46 -13.16
CA ILE A 255 0.82 -19.36 -13.85
C ILE A 255 1.07 -19.28 -15.36
N ASP A 256 0.43 -20.16 -16.13
CA ASP A 256 0.23 -19.99 -17.57
C ASP A 256 -1.12 -19.29 -17.77
N LEU A 257 -1.11 -18.10 -18.35
CA LEU A 257 -2.31 -17.29 -18.53
C LEU A 257 -3.34 -17.92 -19.47
N LYS A 258 -2.95 -18.85 -20.35
CA LYS A 258 -3.92 -19.61 -21.18
C LYS A 258 -4.81 -20.51 -20.35
N ALA A 259 -4.29 -21.10 -19.29
CA ALA A 259 -4.98 -22.04 -18.42
C ALA A 259 -5.43 -21.42 -17.07
N GLY A 260 -4.71 -20.38 -16.59
CA GLY A 260 -4.85 -19.85 -15.25
C GLY A 260 -5.14 -18.36 -15.19
N ALA A 261 -5.18 -17.86 -13.97
CA ALA A 261 -5.42 -16.45 -13.66
C ALA A 261 -4.57 -15.99 -12.47
N VAL A 262 -4.20 -14.73 -12.45
CA VAL A 262 -3.37 -14.10 -11.41
C VAL A 262 -4.24 -13.69 -10.24
N ASP A 263 -3.96 -14.23 -9.05
CA ASP A 263 -4.61 -13.84 -7.80
C ASP A 263 -3.74 -12.83 -7.04
N ILE A 264 -4.07 -11.55 -7.18
CA ILE A 264 -3.37 -10.42 -6.54
C ILE A 264 -4.34 -9.30 -6.17
N MET A 265 -4.01 -8.50 -5.13
CA MET A 265 -4.79 -7.31 -4.73
C MET A 265 -6.28 -7.60 -4.43
N GLY A 266 -6.63 -8.84 -4.10
CA GLY A 266 -8.02 -9.23 -3.84
C GLY A 266 -8.84 -9.59 -5.09
N PHE A 267 -8.21 -9.60 -6.27
CA PHE A 267 -8.80 -9.97 -7.54
C PHE A 267 -8.15 -11.22 -8.13
N VAL A 268 -8.91 -11.94 -8.93
CA VAL A 268 -8.43 -13.04 -9.79
C VAL A 268 -8.59 -12.59 -11.23
N ILE A 269 -7.48 -12.33 -11.91
CA ILE A 269 -7.41 -11.64 -13.21
C ILE A 269 -6.90 -12.62 -14.27
N GLY A 270 -7.66 -12.85 -15.32
CA GLY A 270 -7.30 -13.72 -16.44
C GLY A 270 -7.92 -13.28 -17.75
N TYR A 271 -7.67 -14.03 -18.84
CA TYR A 271 -8.22 -13.71 -20.17
C TYR A 271 -9.76 -13.62 -20.17
N LYS A 272 -10.43 -14.52 -19.46
CA LYS A 272 -11.90 -14.57 -19.37
C LYS A 272 -12.52 -13.45 -18.54
N GLY A 273 -11.70 -12.59 -17.93
CA GLY A 273 -12.16 -11.47 -17.10
C GLY A 273 -11.60 -11.49 -15.68
N THR A 274 -12.09 -10.55 -14.89
CA THR A 274 -11.67 -10.37 -13.49
C THR A 274 -12.78 -10.75 -12.54
N ARG A 275 -12.44 -11.58 -11.55
CA ARG A 275 -13.34 -12.01 -10.50
C ARG A 275 -12.83 -11.53 -9.14
N ILE A 276 -13.73 -11.42 -8.18
CA ILE A 276 -13.38 -11.18 -6.77
C ILE A 276 -12.74 -12.47 -6.22
N ARG A 277 -11.66 -12.35 -5.46
CA ARG A 277 -11.04 -13.49 -4.76
C ARG A 277 -12.09 -14.22 -3.91
N ARG A 278 -12.18 -15.55 -4.01
CA ARG A 278 -13.23 -16.38 -3.38
C ARG A 278 -13.45 -16.08 -1.89
N ARG A 279 -12.37 -15.91 -1.12
CA ARG A 279 -12.44 -15.60 0.32
C ARG A 279 -13.07 -14.23 0.58
N ILE A 280 -12.73 -13.21 -0.22
CA ILE A 280 -13.30 -11.86 -0.13
C ILE A 280 -14.78 -11.91 -0.54
N TYR A 281 -15.11 -12.60 -1.64
CA TYR A 281 -16.48 -12.74 -2.10
C TYR A 281 -17.38 -13.41 -1.05
N ARG A 282 -16.93 -14.48 -0.39
CA ARG A 282 -17.68 -15.13 0.69
C ARG A 282 -17.99 -14.17 1.86
N ARG A 283 -17.04 -13.30 2.21
CA ARG A 283 -17.22 -12.27 3.24
C ARG A 283 -18.22 -11.21 2.79
N ILE A 284 -18.06 -10.69 1.57
CA ILE A 284 -18.98 -9.71 0.96
C ILE A 284 -20.39 -10.29 0.98
N ARG A 285 -20.59 -11.50 0.44
CA ARG A 285 -21.90 -12.18 0.40
C ARG A 285 -22.55 -12.23 1.78
N ARG A 286 -21.83 -12.65 2.83
CA ARG A 286 -22.36 -12.69 4.20
C ARG A 286 -22.81 -11.31 4.70
N GLN A 287 -22.05 -10.26 4.43
CA GLN A 287 -22.42 -8.91 4.86
C GLN A 287 -23.62 -8.37 4.11
N PHE A 288 -23.72 -8.64 2.82
CA PHE A 288 -24.88 -8.22 2.01
C PHE A 288 -26.16 -8.94 2.43
N LEU A 289 -26.12 -10.26 2.68
CA LEU A 289 -27.29 -11.00 3.18
C LEU A 289 -27.77 -10.48 4.55
N ARG A 290 -26.82 -10.12 5.44
CA ARG A 290 -27.17 -9.51 6.72
C ARG A 290 -27.74 -8.11 6.55
N ALA A 291 -27.19 -7.30 5.64
CA ALA A 291 -27.69 -5.97 5.35
C ALA A 291 -29.11 -6.01 4.71
N ALA A 292 -29.39 -7.02 3.90
CA ALA A 292 -30.73 -7.23 3.37
C ALA A 292 -31.74 -7.52 4.48
N ARG A 293 -31.39 -8.37 5.45
CA ARG A 293 -32.24 -8.64 6.63
C ARG A 293 -32.46 -7.39 7.48
N ASP A 294 -31.38 -6.63 7.76
CA ASP A 294 -31.52 -5.38 8.51
C ASP A 294 -32.46 -4.40 7.79
N LEU A 295 -32.34 -4.29 6.46
CA LEU A 295 -33.18 -3.40 5.66
C LEU A 295 -34.65 -3.84 5.71
N GLN A 296 -34.91 -5.14 5.69
CA GLN A 296 -36.26 -5.69 5.78
C GLN A 296 -36.88 -5.50 7.18
N SER A 297 -36.09 -5.72 8.26
CA SER A 297 -36.60 -5.68 9.64
C SER A 297 -36.60 -4.27 10.24
N LEU A 298 -35.62 -3.43 9.90
CA LEU A 298 -35.43 -2.09 10.51
C LEU A 298 -35.77 -0.94 9.55
N GLY A 299 -35.96 -1.21 8.25
CA GLY A 299 -36.11 -0.17 7.23
C GLY A 299 -34.82 0.55 6.85
N TYR A 300 -33.70 0.26 7.51
CA TYR A 300 -32.37 0.85 7.23
C TYR A 300 -31.23 -0.12 7.49
N VAL A 301 -30.03 0.18 6.98
CA VAL A 301 -28.82 -0.58 7.27
C VAL A 301 -28.06 0.10 8.42
N PRO A 302 -27.81 -0.56 9.57
CA PRO A 302 -27.06 0.03 10.68
C PRO A 302 -25.72 0.62 10.25
N HIS A 303 -25.33 1.79 10.77
CA HIS A 303 -24.18 2.57 10.31
C HIS A 303 -22.88 1.75 10.23
N TRP A 304 -22.58 0.96 11.27
CA TRP A 304 -21.38 0.11 11.30
C TRP A 304 -21.34 -0.94 10.18
N ARG A 305 -22.49 -1.45 9.75
CA ARG A 305 -22.62 -2.35 8.61
C ARG A 305 -22.61 -1.58 7.29
N ALA A 306 -23.27 -0.43 7.25
CA ALA A 306 -23.34 0.43 6.08
C ALA A 306 -21.94 0.88 5.62
N ARG A 307 -21.03 1.23 6.52
CA ARG A 307 -19.63 1.52 6.20
C ARG A 307 -18.91 0.33 5.55
N LYS A 308 -19.16 -0.91 6.03
CA LYS A 308 -18.60 -2.13 5.42
C LYS A 308 -19.15 -2.37 4.02
N ILE A 309 -20.46 -2.23 3.83
CA ILE A 309 -21.13 -2.38 2.52
C ILE A 309 -20.58 -1.35 1.52
N SER A 310 -20.46 -0.09 1.93
CA SER A 310 -19.93 0.99 1.09
C SER A 310 -18.50 0.68 0.62
N SER A 311 -17.65 0.11 1.49
CA SER A 311 -16.28 -0.29 1.12
C SER A 311 -16.24 -1.43 0.08
N TYR A 312 -17.26 -2.31 0.06
CA TYR A 312 -17.33 -3.44 -0.87
C TYR A 312 -17.92 -3.09 -2.24
N LYS A 313 -18.62 -1.97 -2.38
CA LYS A 313 -19.22 -1.50 -3.65
C LYS A 313 -18.20 -1.51 -4.80
N GLY A 314 -16.94 -1.11 -4.51
CA GLY A 314 -15.87 -1.08 -5.50
C GLY A 314 -15.54 -2.44 -6.10
N TYR A 315 -15.66 -3.52 -5.35
CA TYR A 315 -15.41 -4.87 -5.89
C TYR A 315 -16.44 -5.25 -6.97
N PHE A 316 -17.74 -5.01 -6.73
CA PHE A 316 -18.78 -5.28 -7.73
C PHE A 316 -18.66 -4.40 -8.97
N LYS A 317 -18.35 -3.10 -8.77
CA LYS A 317 -18.20 -2.16 -9.89
C LYS A 317 -17.04 -2.52 -10.84
N HIS A 318 -16.01 -3.20 -10.32
CA HIS A 318 -14.75 -3.43 -11.05
C HIS A 318 -14.48 -4.88 -11.40
N THR A 319 -15.46 -5.76 -11.35
CA THR A 319 -15.32 -7.20 -11.64
C THR A 319 -16.49 -7.73 -12.46
N ASN A 320 -16.29 -8.90 -13.11
CA ASN A 320 -17.31 -9.59 -13.88
C ASN A 320 -18.22 -10.40 -12.93
N THR A 321 -19.05 -9.71 -12.14
CA THR A 321 -19.88 -10.32 -11.09
C THR A 321 -21.37 -10.03 -11.26
N ARG A 322 -21.85 -9.82 -12.50
CA ARG A 322 -23.26 -9.47 -12.79
C ARG A 322 -24.27 -10.39 -12.10
N THR A 323 -24.11 -11.71 -12.20
CA THR A 323 -24.99 -12.69 -11.55
C THR A 323 -25.00 -12.56 -10.04
N ALA A 324 -23.81 -12.42 -9.42
CA ALA A 324 -23.70 -12.23 -7.97
C ALA A 324 -24.30 -10.90 -7.50
N THR A 325 -24.09 -9.84 -8.27
CA THR A 325 -24.67 -8.50 -8.02
C THR A 325 -26.19 -8.55 -8.03
N ARG A 326 -26.78 -9.23 -9.02
CA ARG A 326 -28.23 -9.40 -9.15
C ARG A 326 -28.79 -10.27 -8.02
N ARG A 327 -28.19 -11.44 -7.74
CA ARG A 327 -28.63 -12.36 -6.66
C ARG A 327 -28.59 -11.74 -5.26
N LEU A 328 -27.72 -10.78 -5.03
CA LEU A 328 -27.55 -10.11 -3.73
C LEU A 328 -28.31 -8.78 -3.67
N ASP A 329 -29.00 -8.40 -4.73
CA ASP A 329 -29.54 -7.04 -4.88
C ASP A 329 -28.56 -5.95 -4.43
N ALA A 330 -27.32 -6.10 -4.89
CA ALA A 330 -26.17 -5.38 -4.32
C ALA A 330 -26.29 -3.86 -4.48
N TRP A 331 -26.94 -3.39 -5.55
CA TRP A 331 -27.05 -1.95 -5.79
C TRP A 331 -28.07 -1.28 -4.88
N THR A 332 -29.23 -1.91 -4.64
CA THR A 332 -30.24 -1.43 -3.69
C THR A 332 -29.67 -1.38 -2.28
N ILE A 333 -29.00 -2.45 -1.84
CA ILE A 333 -28.35 -2.50 -0.53
C ILE A 333 -27.23 -1.45 -0.40
N CYS A 334 -26.42 -1.25 -1.45
CA CYS A 334 -25.40 -0.20 -1.46
C CYS A 334 -26.00 1.20 -1.36
N LYS A 335 -27.14 1.45 -2.05
CA LYS A 335 -27.86 2.73 -2.00
C LYS A 335 -28.41 2.99 -0.60
N ALA A 336 -29.03 1.99 0.03
CA ALA A 336 -29.51 2.07 1.41
C ALA A 336 -28.37 2.33 2.40
N ALA A 337 -27.26 1.59 2.28
CA ALA A 337 -26.08 1.77 3.11
C ALA A 337 -25.47 3.18 2.97
N GLN A 338 -25.40 3.71 1.75
CA GLN A 338 -24.92 5.08 1.51
C GLN A 338 -25.82 6.14 2.20
N LYS A 339 -27.14 5.95 2.14
CA LYS A 339 -28.09 6.83 2.86
C LYS A 339 -27.81 6.83 4.36
N SER A 340 -27.61 5.64 4.98
CA SER A 340 -27.31 5.51 6.40
C SER A 340 -25.98 6.17 6.79
N VAL A 341 -24.93 6.03 5.98
CA VAL A 341 -23.63 6.68 6.22
C VAL A 341 -23.79 8.19 6.14
N SER A 342 -24.35 8.71 5.04
CA SER A 342 -24.55 10.16 4.84
C SER A 342 -25.44 10.80 5.90
N TYR A 343 -26.41 10.09 6.44
CA TYR A 343 -27.25 10.59 7.54
C TYR A 343 -26.43 10.79 8.81
N VAL A 344 -25.66 9.78 9.21
CA VAL A 344 -24.83 9.85 10.43
C VAL A 344 -23.73 10.90 10.28
N ASP A 345 -23.04 10.94 9.13
CA ASP A 345 -21.98 11.93 8.88
C ASP A 345 -22.52 13.37 8.98
N ARG A 346 -23.72 13.64 8.41
CA ARG A 346 -24.38 14.96 8.54
C ARG A 346 -24.73 15.29 9.97
N LYS A 347 -25.29 14.34 10.74
CA LYS A 347 -25.65 14.54 12.14
C LYS A 347 -24.41 14.86 12.98
N THR A 348 -23.32 14.14 12.79
CA THR A 348 -22.03 14.37 13.47
C THR A 348 -21.48 15.76 13.14
N ALA A 349 -21.47 16.14 11.86
CA ALA A 349 -21.02 17.46 11.43
C ALA A 349 -21.87 18.61 12.01
N GLN A 350 -23.19 18.42 12.16
CA GLN A 350 -24.07 19.39 12.80
C GLN A 350 -23.80 19.53 14.30
N GLN A 351 -23.52 18.40 14.98
CA GLN A 351 -23.14 18.41 16.40
C GLN A 351 -21.83 19.14 16.64
N GLN A 352 -20.80 18.86 15.83
CA GLN A 352 -19.50 19.54 15.90
C GLN A 352 -19.58 21.05 15.64
N ARG A 353 -20.53 21.50 14.81
CA ARG A 353 -20.79 22.96 14.60
C ARG A 353 -21.51 23.62 15.74
N LYS A 354 -22.25 22.88 16.56
CA LYS A 354 -23.01 23.40 17.72
C LYS A 354 -22.20 23.41 19.01
N GLU A 355 -21.12 22.61 19.09
CA GLU A 355 -20.17 22.73 20.20
C GLU A 355 -19.32 23.97 19.96
N PRO A 356 -19.45 25.05 20.81
CA PRO A 356 -18.57 26.20 20.66
C PRO A 356 -17.15 25.75 20.86
N ILE A 357 -16.27 26.17 19.95
CA ILE A 357 -14.82 26.06 20.16
C ILE A 357 -14.58 26.82 21.46
N ALA A 358 -14.39 26.09 22.55
CA ALA A 358 -14.04 26.70 23.81
C ALA A 358 -12.78 27.54 23.59
N ALA A 359 -12.94 28.84 23.77
CA ALA A 359 -11.96 29.87 23.53
C ALA A 359 -10.69 29.67 24.40
#